data_9878dce42642b43e7efb888c2db2afde
#
_entry.id   9878dce42642b43e7efb888c2db2afde
#
_cell.length_a   1.000
_cell.length_b   1.000
_cell.length_c   1.000
_cell.angle_alpha   90.00
_cell.angle_beta   90.00
_cell.angle_gamma   90.00
#
_symmetry.space_group_name_H-M   'P 1'
#
loop_
_entity.id
_entity.type
_entity.pdbx_description
1 polymer ?
#
loop_
_entity_poly.entity_id
_entity_poly.type
_entity_poly.pdbx_seq_one_letter_code
_entity_poly.pdbx_strand_id
1 'polypeptide(L)'
;MSKTLEKLTQKALTTGHSNINGRQRWYGYIGELQSKYSMRYTEQGNLHVYHWGTKILCLGSLKSSKPIVKGFYGQSKSDRDALQYIFDRFETGYSAKYRPSVDEFSVTADFGTGELETQTK
;
A
#
# COMPACT_ATOMS: atom_id res chain seq x y z
N MET A 1 6.84 5.26 11.68
CA MET A 1 6.21 3.99 11.27
C MET A 1 4.80 3.91 11.83
N SER A 2 3.90 3.32 11.09
CA SER A 2 2.48 3.33 11.45
C SER A 2 2.08 2.07 12.21
N LYS A 3 1.73 2.21 13.48
CA LYS A 3 1.17 1.11 14.27
C LYS A 3 -0.20 0.70 13.74
N THR A 4 -0.92 1.65 13.14
CA THR A 4 -2.23 1.39 12.54
C THR A 4 -2.11 0.42 11.37
N LEU A 5 -1.18 0.69 10.44
CA LEU A 5 -0.96 -0.19 9.29
C LEU A 5 -0.44 -1.56 9.72
N GLU A 6 0.39 -1.62 10.76
CA GLU A 6 0.87 -2.88 11.30
C GLU A 6 -0.28 -3.76 11.81
N LYS A 7 -1.19 -3.18 12.57
CA LYS A 7 -2.36 -3.90 13.09
C LYS A 7 -3.29 -4.34 11.97
N LEU A 8 -3.52 -3.47 10.98
CA LEU A 8 -4.35 -3.80 9.83
C LEU A 8 -3.76 -4.94 9.02
N THR A 9 -2.46 -4.89 8.76
CA THR A 9 -1.76 -5.93 8.01
C THR A 9 -1.85 -7.27 8.73
N GLN A 10 -1.55 -7.28 10.02
CA GLN A 10 -1.60 -8.50 10.82
C GLN A 10 -3.01 -9.10 10.84
N LYS A 11 -4.02 -8.27 11.01
CA LYS A 11 -5.41 -8.73 11.03
C LYS A 11 -5.83 -9.27 9.66
N ALA A 12 -5.44 -8.60 8.57
CA ALA A 12 -5.77 -9.08 7.22
C ALA A 12 -5.12 -10.44 6.95
N LEU A 13 -3.87 -10.63 7.33
CA LEU A 13 -3.18 -11.90 7.15
C LEU A 13 -3.81 -13.02 7.97
N THR A 14 -4.40 -12.70 9.12
CA THR A 14 -4.99 -13.67 10.04
C THR A 14 -6.44 -13.99 9.69
N THR A 15 -7.25 -12.97 9.37
CA THR A 15 -8.70 -13.11 9.17
C THR A 15 -9.17 -12.93 7.72
N GLY A 16 -8.29 -12.53 6.82
CA GLY A 16 -8.60 -12.28 5.42
C GLY A 16 -8.98 -10.84 5.10
N HIS A 17 -9.32 -10.04 6.09
CA HIS A 17 -9.65 -8.63 5.87
C HIS A 17 -9.43 -7.80 7.12
N SER A 18 -9.27 -6.49 6.91
CA SER A 18 -9.16 -5.53 7.99
C SER A 18 -9.64 -4.17 7.51
N ASN A 19 -10.00 -3.31 8.45
CA ASN A 19 -10.49 -1.98 8.13
C ASN A 19 -10.29 -1.03 9.31
N ILE A 20 -9.98 0.23 9.03
CA ILE A 20 -10.03 1.31 10.00
C ILE A 20 -10.75 2.49 9.36
N ASN A 21 -11.64 3.12 10.14
CA ASN A 21 -12.42 4.25 9.69
C ASN A 21 -11.73 5.56 10.05
N GLY A 22 -12.02 6.59 9.28
CA GLY A 22 -11.55 7.94 9.54
C GLY A 22 -12.39 8.95 8.79
N ARG A 23 -12.07 10.23 8.98
CA ARG A 23 -12.74 11.32 8.30
C ARG A 23 -11.70 12.15 7.56
N GLN A 24 -11.94 12.41 6.29
CA GLN A 24 -11.11 13.33 5.52
C GLN A 24 -11.38 14.76 5.99
N ARG A 25 -10.33 15.58 6.00
CA ARG A 25 -10.44 17.00 6.38
C ARG A 25 -9.84 17.85 5.27
N TRP A 26 -10.59 18.88 4.88
CA TRP A 26 -10.11 19.83 3.91
C TRP A 26 -10.79 21.19 4.13
N TYR A 27 -9.98 22.24 4.10
CA TYR A 27 -10.45 23.64 4.25
C TYR A 27 -11.38 23.84 5.45
N GLY A 28 -11.06 23.23 6.60
CA GLY A 28 -11.89 23.32 7.79
C GLY A 28 -13.13 22.44 7.79
N TYR A 29 -13.41 21.77 6.70
CA TYR A 29 -14.54 20.84 6.60
C TYR A 29 -14.10 19.44 7.05
N ILE A 30 -14.96 18.78 7.81
CA ILE A 30 -14.74 17.40 8.25
C ILE A 30 -15.77 16.54 7.54
N GLY A 31 -15.29 15.58 6.74
CA GLY A 31 -16.14 14.67 5.99
C GLY A 31 -16.81 13.62 6.86
N GLU A 32 -17.67 12.83 6.26
CA GLU A 32 -18.33 11.71 6.92
C GLU A 32 -17.33 10.60 7.28
N LEU A 33 -17.69 9.77 8.27
CA LEU A 33 -16.89 8.62 8.64
C LEU A 33 -16.83 7.63 7.47
N GLN A 34 -15.65 7.30 7.04
CA GLN A 34 -15.41 6.41 5.91
C GLN A 34 -14.32 5.41 6.26
N SER A 35 -14.20 4.38 5.45
CA SER A 35 -13.06 3.46 5.51
C SER A 35 -11.80 4.21 5.10
N LYS A 36 -10.92 4.51 6.05
CA LYS A 36 -9.66 5.21 5.78
C LYS A 36 -8.67 4.26 5.12
N TYR A 37 -8.39 3.14 5.76
CA TYR A 37 -7.58 2.07 5.20
C TYR A 37 -8.33 0.76 5.34
N SER A 38 -8.27 -0.07 4.31
CA SER A 38 -8.75 -1.44 4.39
C SER A 38 -7.81 -2.35 3.62
N MET A 39 -7.77 -3.60 4.03
CA MET A 39 -6.94 -4.60 3.39
C MET A 39 -7.72 -5.87 3.23
N ARG A 40 -7.44 -6.60 2.14
CA ARG A 40 -8.02 -7.90 1.88
C ARG A 40 -6.93 -8.87 1.46
N TYR A 41 -6.85 -9.99 2.15
CA TYR A 41 -5.89 -11.04 1.85
C TYR A 41 -6.65 -12.24 1.30
N THR A 42 -6.32 -12.66 0.08
CA THR A 42 -7.03 -13.74 -0.62
C THR A 42 -6.37 -15.09 -0.38
N GLU A 43 -7.12 -16.16 -0.69
CA GLU A 43 -6.60 -17.52 -0.60
C GLU A 43 -5.43 -17.75 -1.55
N GLN A 44 -5.37 -17.01 -2.65
CA GLN A 44 -4.28 -17.10 -3.62
C GLN A 44 -3.00 -16.42 -3.14
N GLY A 45 -3.02 -15.75 -1.99
CA GLY A 45 -1.86 -15.05 -1.46
C GLY A 45 -1.69 -13.65 -2.00
N ASN A 46 -2.78 -12.99 -2.38
CA ASN A 46 -2.79 -11.60 -2.84
C ASN A 46 -3.27 -10.69 -1.73
N LEU A 47 -2.53 -9.60 -1.48
CA LEU A 47 -2.93 -8.57 -0.53
C LEU A 47 -3.37 -7.34 -1.30
N HIS A 48 -4.62 -6.95 -1.13
CA HIS A 48 -5.18 -5.73 -1.69
C HIS A 48 -5.24 -4.68 -0.61
N VAL A 49 -4.70 -3.49 -0.88
CA VAL A 49 -4.67 -2.38 0.08
C VAL A 49 -5.45 -1.22 -0.51
N TYR A 50 -6.37 -0.68 0.29
CA TYR A 50 -7.25 0.43 -0.10
C TYR A 50 -7.03 1.62 0.83
N HIS A 51 -7.07 2.81 0.27
CA HIS A 51 -7.00 4.06 1.02
C HIS A 51 -8.14 4.95 0.55
N TRP A 52 -9.06 5.29 1.48
CA TRP A 52 -10.30 6.01 1.19
C TRP A 52 -11.12 5.34 0.07
N GLY A 53 -11.16 4.02 0.06
CA GLY A 53 -11.91 3.25 -0.94
C GLY A 53 -11.20 3.05 -2.27
N THR A 54 -10.05 3.68 -2.50
CA THR A 54 -9.27 3.51 -3.72
C THR A 54 -8.20 2.44 -3.50
N LYS A 55 -8.14 1.45 -4.39
CA LYS A 55 -7.08 0.43 -4.30
C LYS A 55 -5.74 1.06 -4.68
N ILE A 56 -4.82 1.11 -3.73
CA ILE A 56 -3.49 1.68 -3.92
C ILE A 56 -2.42 0.63 -4.15
N LEU A 57 -2.68 -0.63 -3.82
CA LEU A 57 -1.70 -1.70 -3.98
C LEU A 57 -2.37 -3.05 -4.14
N CYS A 58 -1.83 -3.86 -5.03
CA CYS A 58 -2.08 -5.29 -5.08
C CYS A 58 -0.73 -5.99 -5.05
N LEU A 59 -0.42 -6.62 -3.92
CA LEU A 59 0.82 -7.36 -3.73
C LEU A 59 0.49 -8.84 -3.83
N GLY A 60 1.13 -9.54 -4.77
CA GLY A 60 0.83 -10.94 -5.03
C GLY A 60 1.93 -11.88 -4.59
N SER A 61 1.65 -13.16 -4.70
CA SER A 61 2.61 -14.24 -4.42
C SER A 61 3.12 -14.26 -2.97
N LEU A 62 2.31 -13.79 -2.02
CA LEU A 62 2.71 -13.77 -0.61
C LEU A 62 2.83 -15.16 0.01
N LYS A 63 2.24 -16.18 -0.62
CA LYS A 63 2.39 -17.57 -0.20
C LYS A 63 3.59 -18.25 -0.83
N SER A 64 4.28 -17.57 -1.75
CA SER A 64 5.53 -18.05 -2.33
C SER A 64 6.69 -17.28 -1.71
N SER A 65 7.91 -17.62 -2.09
CA SER A 65 9.11 -17.01 -1.51
C SER A 65 9.40 -15.60 -1.97
N LYS A 66 8.68 -15.10 -3.00
CA LYS A 66 9.00 -13.80 -3.60
C LYS A 66 7.74 -12.99 -3.92
N PRO A 67 7.33 -12.07 -3.02
CA PRO A 67 6.21 -11.18 -3.30
C PRO A 67 6.46 -10.30 -4.52
N ILE A 68 5.41 -10.06 -5.32
CA ILE A 68 5.48 -9.20 -6.49
C ILE A 68 4.39 -8.15 -6.46
N VAL A 69 4.69 -6.96 -6.99
CA VAL A 69 3.70 -5.89 -7.14
C VAL A 69 2.90 -6.17 -8.42
N LYS A 70 1.62 -6.49 -8.27
CA LYS A 70 0.71 -6.71 -9.42
C LYS A 70 0.10 -5.42 -9.91
N GLY A 71 0.03 -4.40 -9.05
CA GLY A 71 -0.48 -3.09 -9.43
C GLY A 71 -0.35 -2.11 -8.27
N PHE A 72 -0.26 -0.84 -8.60
CA PHE A 72 -0.24 0.21 -7.61
C PHE A 72 -0.90 1.48 -8.14
N TYR A 73 -1.32 2.33 -7.22
CA TYR A 73 -1.86 3.64 -7.53
C TYR A 73 -1.58 4.57 -6.36
N GLY A 74 -1.20 5.80 -6.64
CA GLY A 74 -0.96 6.76 -5.58
C GLY A 74 -0.99 8.19 -6.11
N GLN A 75 -1.45 9.12 -5.28
CA GLN A 75 -1.53 10.53 -5.60
C GLN A 75 -1.04 11.42 -4.46
N SER A 76 -0.54 10.82 -3.37
CA SER A 76 -0.20 11.60 -2.18
C SER A 76 0.95 10.99 -1.42
N LYS A 77 1.50 11.77 -0.51
CA LYS A 77 2.54 11.29 0.39
C LYS A 77 2.00 10.18 1.30
N SER A 78 0.73 10.26 1.71
CA SER A 78 0.11 9.23 2.52
C SER A 78 0.06 7.89 1.80
N ASP A 79 -0.28 7.90 0.50
CA ASP A 79 -0.25 6.70 -0.32
C ASP A 79 1.17 6.14 -0.41
N ARG A 80 2.14 7.01 -0.65
CA ARG A 80 3.55 6.62 -0.71
C ARG A 80 4.01 5.96 0.59
N ASP A 81 3.68 6.56 1.72
CA ASP A 81 4.08 6.05 3.02
C ASP A 81 3.43 4.69 3.31
N ALA A 82 2.17 4.52 2.93
CA ALA A 82 1.47 3.25 3.09
C ALA A 82 2.09 2.14 2.23
N LEU A 83 2.38 2.43 0.95
CA LEU A 83 3.05 1.46 0.09
C LEU A 83 4.43 1.09 0.62
N GLN A 84 5.21 2.08 1.03
CA GLN A 84 6.56 1.84 1.55
C GLN A 84 6.51 0.99 2.82
N TYR A 85 5.55 1.25 3.70
CA TYR A 85 5.37 0.43 4.89
C TYR A 85 5.14 -1.05 4.53
N ILE A 86 4.23 -1.32 3.59
CA ILE A 86 3.91 -2.68 3.15
C ILE A 86 5.13 -3.34 2.48
N PHE A 87 5.85 -2.61 1.64
CA PHE A 87 7.05 -3.14 0.99
C PHE A 87 8.10 -3.56 2.02
N ASP A 88 8.34 -2.74 3.03
CA ASP A 88 9.31 -3.05 4.08
C ASP A 88 8.82 -4.20 4.96
N ARG A 89 7.53 -4.24 5.26
CA ARG A 89 6.92 -5.28 6.10
C ARG A 89 7.11 -6.69 5.52
N PHE A 90 7.03 -6.80 4.19
CA PHE A 90 7.18 -8.09 3.49
C PHE A 90 8.56 -8.26 2.87
N GLU A 91 9.48 -7.34 3.14
CA GLU A 91 10.87 -7.40 2.64
C GLU A 91 10.92 -7.64 1.13
N THR A 92 10.10 -6.89 0.39
CA THR A 92 9.90 -7.10 -1.04
C THR A 92 11.05 -6.59 -1.91
N GLY A 93 11.85 -5.65 -1.38
CA GLY A 93 12.85 -4.94 -2.17
C GLY A 93 12.28 -3.79 -3.01
N TYR A 94 10.97 -3.55 -2.95
CA TYR A 94 10.35 -2.43 -3.66
C TYR A 94 10.43 -1.14 -2.83
N SER A 95 10.46 0.00 -3.51
CA SER A 95 10.38 1.32 -2.89
C SER A 95 9.40 2.20 -3.62
N ALA A 96 8.68 3.04 -2.89
CA ALA A 96 7.73 3.99 -3.44
C ALA A 96 8.28 5.41 -3.30
N LYS A 97 8.07 6.24 -4.34
CA LYS A 97 8.45 7.65 -4.36
C LYS A 97 7.30 8.49 -4.86
N TYR A 98 7.14 9.67 -4.28
CA TYR A 98 6.15 10.63 -4.72
C TYR A 98 6.79 12.01 -4.86
N ARG A 99 6.61 12.63 -6.03
CA ARG A 99 7.10 13.97 -6.34
C ARG A 99 5.91 14.90 -6.56
N PRO A 100 5.46 15.64 -5.55
CA PRO A 100 4.28 16.50 -5.69
C PRO A 100 4.46 17.62 -6.72
N SER A 101 5.67 18.11 -6.91
CA SER A 101 5.94 19.19 -7.85
C SER A 101 5.63 18.85 -9.31
N VAL A 102 5.68 17.56 -9.65
CA VAL A 102 5.39 17.07 -11.01
C VAL A 102 4.30 16.01 -11.02
N ASP A 103 3.62 15.84 -9.89
CA ASP A 103 2.56 14.83 -9.70
C ASP A 103 2.99 13.43 -10.19
N GLU A 104 4.20 13.03 -9.81
CA GLU A 104 4.77 11.75 -10.21
C GLU A 104 4.79 10.78 -9.05
N PHE A 105 4.22 9.60 -9.24
CA PHE A 105 4.24 8.52 -8.27
C PHE A 105 4.87 7.30 -8.94
N SER A 106 5.94 6.76 -8.34
CA SER A 106 6.67 5.64 -8.93
C SER A 106 6.99 4.57 -7.91
N VAL A 107 7.10 3.34 -8.39
CA VAL A 107 7.53 2.18 -7.60
C VAL A 107 8.73 1.57 -8.31
N THR A 108 9.81 1.38 -7.57
CA THR A 108 11.06 0.83 -8.07
C THR A 108 11.39 -0.45 -7.33
N ALA A 109 11.83 -1.47 -8.05
CA ALA A 109 12.24 -2.73 -7.47
C ALA A 109 13.74 -2.92 -7.63
N ASP A 110 14.39 -3.38 -6.54
CA ASP A 110 15.78 -3.81 -6.57
C ASP A 110 15.81 -5.32 -6.32
N PHE A 111 16.22 -6.07 -7.31
CA PHE A 111 16.24 -7.54 -7.23
C PHE A 111 17.60 -8.11 -6.77
N GLY A 112 18.45 -7.26 -6.21
CA GLY A 112 19.74 -7.70 -5.68
C GLY A 112 20.81 -8.00 -6.72
N THR A 113 20.50 -7.80 -8.00
CA THR A 113 21.44 -8.00 -9.11
C THR A 113 22.04 -6.71 -9.61
N GLY A 114 21.70 -5.59 -8.97
CA GLY A 114 22.03 -4.26 -9.45
C GLY A 114 21.06 -3.72 -10.49
N GLU A 115 20.10 -4.52 -10.90
CA GLU A 115 19.05 -4.09 -11.83
C GLU A 115 17.89 -3.51 -11.08
N LEU A 116 17.37 -2.39 -11.57
CA LEU A 116 16.20 -1.71 -11.03
C LEU A 116 15.08 -1.73 -12.05
N GLU A 117 13.90 -2.09 -11.59
CA GLU A 117 12.69 -2.00 -12.41
C GLU A 117 11.81 -0.89 -11.84
N THR A 118 11.41 0.05 -12.68
CA THR A 118 10.58 1.18 -12.27
C THR A 118 9.25 1.15 -13.01
N GLN A 119 8.17 1.29 -12.25
CA GLN A 119 6.84 1.45 -12.79
C GLN A 119 6.34 2.84 -12.41
N THR A 120 5.78 3.55 -13.37
CA THR A 120 5.25 4.90 -13.15
C THR A 120 3.77 4.91 -13.48
N LYS A 121 3.05 5.57 -12.64
CA LYS A 121 1.61 5.77 -12.81
C LYS A 121 1.30 6.70 -13.99
#